data_507bdc2e85e7265ac8623e37a7000790
#
_entry.id   507bdc2e85e7265ac8623e37a7000790
#
_cell.length_a   1.000
_cell.length_b   1.000
_cell.length_c   1.000
_cell.angle_alpha   90.00
_cell.angle_beta   90.00
_cell.angle_gamma   90.00
#
_symmetry.space_group_name_H-M   'P 1'
#
loop_
_entity.id
_entity.type
_entity.pdbx_description
1 polymer ?
#
loop_
_entity_poly.entity_id
_entity_poly.type
_entity_poly.pdbx_seq_one_letter_code
_entity_poly.pdbx_strand_id
1 'polypeptide(L)'
;MSSEKLQVAVAGLGRMGLRHARHFATLTPRAELIAVSSPVQAELDAAKSEFAHVRTYIDFDEMLKQESTLQAVVVASATTVHAEQAIKAIEKGLHVLCEKPLSTSPTISQSVVTAYKQSLKKNPRQKVICGFSRRFDASYRDAHQRVTNGDIGRPSVFRSQTCDKLDPSGFFVAYAEFSGGIFVDCSIHDIDLALWFFGEDSVVKSISAVGITAVQPELRKHNDRDNALGTIEFYGGKIAQFYCSRMMAAGQEDTTEIFGTEGKVAINTQPQLNLVNLYESTGIRREIPADYYGRFREAFITEANEFTACCLDNTQPPMKLEGAVSAVKIGYALQESLITGEKIEFDEIGRRIEASKL
;
A
#
# COMPACT_ATOMS: atom_id res chain seq x y z
N MET A 1 -17.50 7.75 30.90
CA MET A 1 -17.35 8.56 29.70
C MET A 1 -17.82 7.69 28.53
N SER A 2 -18.93 8.03 27.87
CA SER A 2 -19.32 7.37 26.62
C SER A 2 -18.23 7.66 25.63
N SER A 3 -17.41 6.67 25.28
CA SER A 3 -16.41 6.83 24.24
C SER A 3 -17.18 6.92 22.92
N GLU A 4 -17.25 8.12 22.35
CA GLU A 4 -17.78 8.35 21.02
C GLU A 4 -17.01 7.43 20.03
N LYS A 5 -17.75 6.57 19.33
CA LYS A 5 -17.18 5.66 18.33
C LYS A 5 -17.28 6.29 16.96
N LEU A 6 -16.22 6.21 16.18
CA LEU A 6 -16.21 6.61 14.78
C LEU A 6 -17.14 5.70 13.98
N GLN A 7 -18.16 6.28 13.34
CA GLN A 7 -19.10 5.53 12.48
C GLN A 7 -18.45 5.29 11.11
N VAL A 8 -18.14 4.04 10.78
CA VAL A 8 -17.34 3.66 9.61
C VAL A 8 -18.14 2.79 8.65
N ALA A 9 -17.98 3.03 7.36
CA ALA A 9 -18.40 2.10 6.31
C ALA A 9 -17.20 1.55 5.53
N VAL A 10 -17.36 0.36 4.95
CA VAL A 10 -16.38 -0.23 4.04
C VAL A 10 -16.98 -0.40 2.65
N ALA A 11 -16.31 0.17 1.64
CA ALA A 11 -16.64 0.04 0.24
C ALA A 11 -15.76 -1.02 -0.42
N GLY A 12 -16.40 -2.03 -1.04
CA GLY A 12 -15.74 -3.25 -1.53
C GLY A 12 -15.62 -4.31 -0.44
N LEU A 13 -16.00 -5.54 -0.76
CA LEU A 13 -15.93 -6.70 0.15
C LEU A 13 -15.10 -7.84 -0.43
N GLY A 14 -14.25 -7.53 -1.40
CA GLY A 14 -13.25 -8.45 -1.89
C GLY A 14 -12.20 -8.80 -0.82
N ARG A 15 -11.11 -9.41 -1.23
CA ARG A 15 -10.06 -9.96 -0.33
C ARG A 15 -9.63 -8.97 0.78
N MET A 16 -9.34 -7.70 0.46
CA MET A 16 -8.90 -6.72 1.47
C MET A 16 -10.08 -6.06 2.19
N GLY A 17 -11.15 -5.71 1.47
CA GLY A 17 -12.29 -5.04 2.06
C GLY A 17 -12.99 -5.84 3.15
N LEU A 18 -13.15 -7.16 2.97
CA LEU A 18 -13.69 -8.02 4.03
C LEU A 18 -12.77 -8.05 5.26
N ARG A 19 -11.45 -8.02 5.08
CA ARG A 19 -10.49 -7.93 6.19
C ARG A 19 -10.64 -6.61 6.93
N HIS A 20 -10.73 -5.48 6.23
CA HIS A 20 -11.01 -4.18 6.84
C HIS A 20 -12.35 -4.18 7.58
N ALA A 21 -13.42 -4.73 7.00
CA ALA A 21 -14.71 -4.84 7.68
C ALA A 21 -14.59 -5.60 9.02
N ARG A 22 -13.87 -6.71 9.03
CA ARG A 22 -13.58 -7.47 10.26
C ARG A 22 -12.78 -6.67 11.29
N HIS A 23 -11.76 -5.91 10.83
CA HIS A 23 -10.96 -5.09 11.74
C HIS A 23 -11.82 -4.02 12.41
N PHE A 24 -12.62 -3.28 11.63
CA PHE A 24 -13.49 -2.24 12.17
C PHE A 24 -14.64 -2.78 13.00
N ALA A 25 -15.14 -3.99 12.70
CA ALA A 25 -16.20 -4.61 13.50
C ALA A 25 -15.71 -5.16 14.84
N THR A 26 -14.46 -5.67 14.93
CA THR A 26 -14.04 -6.47 16.09
C THR A 26 -12.71 -6.07 16.73
N LEU A 27 -11.81 -5.40 16.00
CA LEU A 27 -10.43 -5.12 16.43
C LEU A 27 -10.11 -3.63 16.55
N THR A 28 -11.12 -2.76 16.33
CA THR A 28 -10.99 -1.31 16.44
C THR A 28 -12.01 -0.78 17.45
N PRO A 29 -11.70 -0.82 18.77
CA PRO A 29 -12.70 -0.59 19.83
C PRO A 29 -13.33 0.80 19.80
N ARG A 30 -12.64 1.81 19.22
CA ARG A 30 -13.12 3.18 19.10
C ARG A 30 -13.86 3.45 17.78
N ALA A 31 -14.12 2.42 16.97
CA ALA A 31 -14.93 2.51 15.76
C ALA A 31 -16.16 1.61 15.86
N GLU A 32 -17.12 1.85 14.98
CA GLU A 32 -18.29 1.02 14.77
C GLU A 32 -18.52 0.86 13.28
N LEU A 33 -18.46 -0.37 12.78
CA LEU A 33 -18.82 -0.69 11.41
C LEU A 33 -20.36 -0.62 11.27
N ILE A 34 -20.87 0.36 10.54
CA ILE A 34 -22.31 0.57 10.40
C ILE A 34 -22.86 0.13 9.04
N ALA A 35 -22.03 0.16 8.00
CA ALA A 35 -22.44 -0.18 6.65
C ALA A 35 -21.29 -0.78 5.83
N VAL A 36 -21.67 -1.55 4.82
CA VAL A 36 -20.75 -2.07 3.79
C VAL A 36 -21.41 -1.98 2.40
N SER A 37 -20.60 -1.80 1.36
CA SER A 37 -21.09 -1.85 -0.02
C SER A 37 -20.24 -2.78 -0.89
N SER A 38 -20.91 -3.52 -1.78
CA SER A 38 -20.29 -4.32 -2.82
C SER A 38 -21.25 -4.52 -3.99
N PRO A 39 -20.79 -4.46 -5.26
CA PRO A 39 -21.63 -4.80 -6.40
C PRO A 39 -21.93 -6.31 -6.52
N VAL A 40 -21.31 -7.13 -5.65
CA VAL A 40 -21.44 -8.60 -5.66
C VAL A 40 -22.40 -9.04 -4.56
N GLN A 41 -23.60 -9.51 -4.92
CA GLN A 41 -24.62 -9.89 -3.95
C GLN A 41 -24.16 -10.96 -2.97
N ALA A 42 -23.38 -11.96 -3.43
CA ALA A 42 -22.88 -13.03 -2.56
C ALA A 42 -21.93 -12.49 -1.45
N GLU A 43 -21.17 -11.43 -1.73
CA GLU A 43 -20.33 -10.78 -0.71
C GLU A 43 -21.19 -10.06 0.34
N LEU A 44 -22.30 -9.43 -0.08
CA LEU A 44 -23.26 -8.78 0.82
C LEU A 44 -23.99 -9.80 1.70
N ASP A 45 -24.38 -10.93 1.14
CA ASP A 45 -25.05 -12.00 1.90
C ASP A 45 -24.11 -12.61 2.94
N ALA A 46 -22.84 -12.82 2.59
CA ALA A 46 -21.82 -13.25 3.54
C ALA A 46 -21.61 -12.20 4.65
N ALA A 47 -21.54 -10.91 4.30
CA ALA A 47 -21.39 -9.84 5.26
C ALA A 47 -22.59 -9.73 6.21
N LYS A 48 -23.82 -9.89 5.74
CA LYS A 48 -25.03 -9.96 6.60
C LYS A 48 -24.98 -11.10 7.60
N SER A 49 -24.48 -12.25 7.17
CA SER A 49 -24.33 -13.40 8.06
C SER A 49 -23.25 -13.19 9.13
N GLU A 50 -22.17 -12.51 8.78
CA GLU A 50 -21.05 -12.27 9.69
C GLU A 50 -21.28 -11.06 10.62
N PHE A 51 -21.93 -10.00 10.10
CA PHE A 51 -22.14 -8.74 10.80
C PHE A 51 -23.62 -8.40 10.90
N ALA A 52 -24.36 -9.04 11.78
CA ALA A 52 -25.83 -9.01 11.84
C ALA A 52 -26.45 -7.60 11.94
N HIS A 53 -25.75 -6.59 12.45
CA HIS A 53 -26.23 -5.21 12.63
C HIS A 53 -25.74 -4.24 11.55
N VAL A 54 -24.90 -4.69 10.61
CA VAL A 54 -24.31 -3.85 9.55
C VAL A 54 -25.25 -3.78 8.37
N ARG A 55 -25.53 -2.57 7.88
CA ARG A 55 -26.35 -2.37 6.68
C ARG A 55 -25.52 -2.65 5.42
N THR A 56 -26.17 -3.23 4.43
CA THR A 56 -25.51 -3.66 3.19
C THR A 56 -26.12 -2.95 1.98
N TYR A 57 -25.27 -2.51 1.07
CA TYR A 57 -25.63 -1.75 -0.12
C TYR A 57 -24.99 -2.34 -1.36
N ILE A 58 -25.74 -2.48 -2.43
CA ILE A 58 -25.22 -2.91 -3.74
C ILE A 58 -24.47 -1.76 -4.42
N ASP A 59 -24.84 -0.54 -4.11
CA ASP A 59 -24.31 0.68 -4.70
C ASP A 59 -23.66 1.58 -3.65
N PHE A 60 -22.47 2.12 -3.98
CA PHE A 60 -21.71 2.99 -3.10
C PHE A 60 -22.37 4.36 -2.87
N ASP A 61 -22.94 4.95 -3.92
CA ASP A 61 -23.57 6.26 -3.86
C ASP A 61 -24.86 6.21 -3.04
N GLU A 62 -25.60 5.10 -3.15
CA GLU A 62 -26.75 4.83 -2.31
C GLU A 62 -26.36 4.72 -0.83
N MET A 63 -25.30 3.98 -0.51
CA MET A 63 -24.75 3.90 0.84
C MET A 63 -24.42 5.29 1.39
N LEU A 64 -23.68 6.08 0.62
CA LEU A 64 -23.33 7.44 1.03
C LEU A 64 -24.56 8.31 1.26
N LYS A 65 -25.61 8.15 0.47
CA LYS A 65 -26.84 8.94 0.57
C LYS A 65 -27.67 8.56 1.79
N GLN A 66 -27.77 7.28 2.10
CA GLN A 66 -28.65 6.77 3.17
C GLN A 66 -28.03 6.85 4.55
N GLU A 67 -26.69 6.73 4.64
CA GLU A 67 -25.99 6.73 5.93
C GLU A 67 -25.70 8.15 6.41
N SER A 68 -26.67 8.75 7.07
CA SER A 68 -26.57 10.15 7.56
C SER A 68 -25.63 10.33 8.76
N THR A 69 -25.34 9.26 9.51
CA THR A 69 -24.43 9.26 10.67
C THR A 69 -23.00 8.87 10.34
N LEU A 70 -22.75 8.53 9.06
CA LEU A 70 -21.44 8.10 8.61
C LEU A 70 -20.40 9.20 8.78
N GLN A 71 -19.23 8.85 9.34
CA GLN A 71 -18.13 9.77 9.59
C GLN A 71 -16.88 9.41 8.79
N ALA A 72 -16.69 8.13 8.47
CA ALA A 72 -15.53 7.67 7.74
C ALA A 72 -15.85 6.53 6.76
N VAL A 73 -15.11 6.47 5.66
CA VAL A 73 -15.20 5.38 4.68
C VAL A 73 -13.82 4.75 4.48
N VAL A 74 -13.80 3.43 4.50
CA VAL A 74 -12.67 2.63 4.00
C VAL A 74 -12.98 2.24 2.57
N VAL A 75 -12.18 2.72 1.62
CA VAL A 75 -12.29 2.38 0.20
C VAL A 75 -11.34 1.23 -0.09
N ALA A 76 -11.88 0.03 -0.27
CA ALA A 76 -11.15 -1.22 -0.52
C ALA A 76 -11.80 -2.05 -1.65
N SER A 77 -12.42 -1.37 -2.60
CA SER A 77 -13.06 -1.90 -3.80
C SER A 77 -12.02 -2.31 -4.87
N ALA A 78 -12.42 -2.42 -6.12
CA ALA A 78 -11.48 -2.57 -7.22
C ALA A 78 -10.68 -1.28 -7.42
N THR A 79 -9.38 -1.40 -7.72
CA THR A 79 -8.45 -0.26 -7.86
C THR A 79 -8.94 0.79 -8.87
N THR A 80 -9.67 0.35 -9.90
CA THR A 80 -10.22 1.22 -10.94
C THR A 80 -11.22 2.26 -10.44
N VAL A 81 -11.86 2.03 -9.30
CA VAL A 81 -12.86 2.93 -8.70
C VAL A 81 -12.42 3.58 -7.40
N HIS A 82 -11.20 3.28 -6.89
CA HIS A 82 -10.69 3.86 -5.65
C HIS A 82 -10.76 5.38 -5.63
N ALA A 83 -10.21 6.03 -6.65
CA ALA A 83 -10.14 7.49 -6.70
C ALA A 83 -11.53 8.13 -6.75
N GLU A 84 -12.43 7.59 -7.56
CA GLU A 84 -13.80 8.10 -7.66
C GLU A 84 -14.53 8.01 -6.32
N GLN A 85 -14.50 6.85 -5.67
CA GLN A 85 -15.14 6.65 -4.38
C GLN A 85 -14.50 7.49 -3.28
N ALA A 86 -13.17 7.59 -3.26
CA ALA A 86 -12.46 8.44 -2.32
C ALA A 86 -12.84 9.92 -2.48
N ILE A 87 -12.90 10.44 -3.72
CA ILE A 87 -13.29 11.82 -4.01
C ILE A 87 -14.72 12.09 -3.54
N LYS A 88 -15.68 11.22 -3.87
CA LYS A 88 -17.08 11.37 -3.43
C LYS A 88 -17.21 11.41 -1.90
N ALA A 89 -16.48 10.54 -1.20
CA ALA A 89 -16.46 10.53 0.26
C ALA A 89 -15.80 11.82 0.83
N ILE A 90 -14.68 12.27 0.23
CA ILE A 90 -13.99 13.52 0.61
C ILE A 90 -14.92 14.73 0.43
N GLU A 91 -15.60 14.85 -0.70
CA GLU A 91 -16.52 15.96 -1.00
C GLU A 91 -17.74 15.98 -0.07
N LYS A 92 -18.17 14.81 0.40
CA LYS A 92 -19.20 14.68 1.44
C LYS A 92 -18.69 15.07 2.85
N GLY A 93 -17.39 15.33 3.00
CA GLY A 93 -16.77 15.72 4.27
C GLY A 93 -16.38 14.56 5.17
N LEU A 94 -16.42 13.31 4.67
CA LEU A 94 -16.07 12.12 5.42
C LEU A 94 -14.55 11.94 5.50
N HIS A 95 -14.06 11.34 6.59
CA HIS A 95 -12.71 10.80 6.66
C HIS A 95 -12.57 9.62 5.71
N VAL A 96 -11.37 9.42 5.12
CA VAL A 96 -11.16 8.34 4.14
C VAL A 96 -9.87 7.58 4.42
N LEU A 97 -9.97 6.27 4.55
CA LEU A 97 -8.86 5.34 4.40
C LEU A 97 -9.02 4.66 3.04
N CYS A 98 -8.15 4.97 2.09
CA CYS A 98 -8.21 4.39 0.74
C CYS A 98 -7.09 3.37 0.55
N GLU A 99 -7.42 2.15 0.16
CA GLU A 99 -6.42 1.14 -0.20
C GLU A 99 -5.49 1.64 -1.32
N LYS A 100 -4.29 1.11 -1.28
CA LYS A 100 -3.28 1.38 -2.32
C LYS A 100 -3.56 0.58 -3.61
N PRO A 101 -3.15 1.12 -4.77
CA PRO A 101 -2.86 2.53 -5.02
C PRO A 101 -4.15 3.36 -5.05
N LEU A 102 -4.04 4.67 -4.83
CA LEU A 102 -5.21 5.57 -4.99
C LEU A 102 -5.83 5.44 -6.39
N SER A 103 -5.01 5.20 -7.39
CA SER A 103 -5.33 4.84 -8.76
C SER A 103 -4.08 4.29 -9.42
N THR A 104 -4.24 3.50 -10.47
CA THR A 104 -3.12 3.13 -11.35
C THR A 104 -2.66 4.29 -12.24
N SER A 105 -3.36 5.41 -12.31
CA SER A 105 -2.96 6.63 -13.02
C SER A 105 -2.42 7.69 -12.05
N PRO A 106 -1.19 8.21 -12.26
CA PRO A 106 -0.66 9.31 -11.47
C PRO A 106 -1.54 10.56 -11.50
N THR A 107 -2.13 10.88 -12.65
CA THR A 107 -3.01 12.04 -12.82
C THR A 107 -4.31 11.87 -12.03
N ILE A 108 -4.92 10.69 -12.07
CA ILE A 108 -6.12 10.38 -11.29
C ILE A 108 -5.79 10.35 -9.80
N SER A 109 -4.65 9.78 -9.39
CA SER A 109 -4.20 9.83 -8.00
C SER A 109 -4.01 11.28 -7.50
N GLN A 110 -3.50 12.17 -8.37
CA GLN A 110 -3.37 13.59 -8.06
C GLN A 110 -4.72 14.29 -7.87
N SER A 111 -5.79 13.85 -8.55
CA SER A 111 -7.12 14.43 -8.36
C SER A 111 -7.67 14.16 -6.95
N VAL A 112 -7.38 13.01 -6.35
CA VAL A 112 -7.73 12.71 -4.95
C VAL A 112 -7.05 13.70 -3.99
N VAL A 113 -5.75 13.94 -4.17
CA VAL A 113 -5.00 14.94 -3.38
C VAL A 113 -5.59 16.35 -3.55
N THR A 114 -5.98 16.70 -4.79
CA THR A 114 -6.58 18.00 -5.08
C THR A 114 -7.95 18.15 -4.39
N ALA A 115 -8.80 17.15 -4.46
CA ALA A 115 -10.10 17.13 -3.79
C ALA A 115 -9.92 17.24 -2.25
N TYR A 116 -8.97 16.51 -1.68
CA TYR A 116 -8.66 16.60 -0.26
C TYR A 116 -8.20 18.01 0.15
N LYS A 117 -7.26 18.62 -0.57
CA LYS A 117 -6.80 20.00 -0.31
C LYS A 117 -7.92 21.04 -0.40
N GLN A 118 -8.85 20.84 -1.32
CA GLN A 118 -10.04 21.70 -1.43
C GLN A 118 -11.00 21.51 -0.26
N SER A 119 -11.23 20.25 0.14
CA SER A 119 -12.10 19.93 1.27
C SER A 119 -11.56 20.45 2.59
N LEU A 120 -10.25 20.42 2.82
CA LEU A 120 -9.61 20.96 4.03
C LEU A 120 -9.91 22.44 4.27
N LYS A 121 -10.20 23.22 3.23
CA LYS A 121 -10.60 24.64 3.36
C LYS A 121 -11.96 24.80 4.07
N LYS A 122 -12.83 23.78 3.97
CA LYS A 122 -14.16 23.74 4.59
C LYS A 122 -14.19 22.89 5.85
N ASN A 123 -13.43 21.79 5.85
CA ASN A 123 -13.33 20.85 6.96
C ASN A 123 -11.85 20.56 7.31
N PRO A 124 -11.18 21.43 8.07
CA PRO A 124 -9.75 21.31 8.39
C PRO A 124 -9.42 20.08 9.29
N ARG A 125 -10.45 19.43 9.86
CA ARG A 125 -10.27 18.22 10.68
C ARG A 125 -10.36 16.93 9.86
N GLN A 126 -10.76 17.00 8.58
CA GLN A 126 -10.87 15.84 7.73
C GLN A 126 -9.53 15.10 7.61
N LYS A 127 -9.56 13.79 7.60
CA LYS A 127 -8.39 12.92 7.43
C LYS A 127 -8.59 12.05 6.20
N VAL A 128 -7.57 12.02 5.36
CA VAL A 128 -7.51 11.12 4.19
C VAL A 128 -6.13 10.48 4.19
N ILE A 129 -6.08 9.15 4.23
CA ILE A 129 -4.83 8.39 4.16
C ILE A 129 -4.90 7.32 3.07
N CYS A 130 -3.75 6.98 2.52
CA CYS A 130 -3.59 5.85 1.61
C CYS A 130 -3.09 4.62 2.42
N GLY A 131 -3.63 3.44 2.14
CA GLY A 131 -3.39 2.20 2.87
C GLY A 131 -1.99 1.61 2.66
N PHE A 132 -0.94 2.34 3.01
CA PHE A 132 0.43 1.82 3.07
C PHE A 132 0.67 1.13 4.41
N SER A 133 0.10 -0.04 4.56
CA SER A 133 0.08 -0.80 5.81
C SER A 133 1.46 -1.03 6.44
N ARG A 134 2.55 -1.12 5.64
CA ARG A 134 3.91 -1.32 6.17
C ARG A 134 4.39 -0.16 7.06
N ARG A 135 3.89 1.06 6.88
CA ARG A 135 4.17 2.19 7.78
C ARG A 135 3.58 2.01 9.18
N PHE A 136 2.69 1.03 9.37
CA PHE A 136 2.07 0.67 10.64
C PHE A 136 2.66 -0.61 11.25
N ASP A 137 3.59 -1.28 10.57
CA ASP A 137 4.32 -2.44 11.09
C ASP A 137 5.32 -2.02 12.17
N ALA A 138 5.32 -2.70 13.30
CA ALA A 138 6.16 -2.35 14.45
C ALA A 138 7.66 -2.37 14.13
N SER A 139 8.11 -3.34 13.30
CA SER A 139 9.52 -3.44 12.92
C SER A 139 9.95 -2.32 11.99
N TYR A 140 9.10 -1.95 11.01
CA TYR A 140 9.38 -0.81 10.14
C TYR A 140 9.39 0.51 10.90
N ARG A 141 8.53 0.67 11.90
CA ARG A 141 8.50 1.87 12.76
C ARG A 141 9.73 1.99 13.65
N ASP A 142 10.14 0.89 14.30
CA ASP A 142 11.39 0.89 15.09
C ASP A 142 12.59 1.22 14.19
N ALA A 143 12.67 0.59 13.02
CA ALA A 143 13.72 0.87 12.06
C ALA A 143 13.72 2.34 11.60
N HIS A 144 12.56 2.90 11.28
CA HIS A 144 12.44 4.31 10.89
C HIS A 144 12.85 5.26 12.01
N GLN A 145 12.45 4.97 13.25
CA GLN A 145 12.86 5.76 14.42
C GLN A 145 14.38 5.76 14.61
N ARG A 146 15.04 4.59 14.45
CA ARG A 146 16.52 4.48 14.52
C ARG A 146 17.20 5.30 13.44
N VAL A 147 16.71 5.22 12.19
CA VAL A 147 17.25 6.02 11.08
C VAL A 147 17.06 7.52 11.35
N THR A 148 15.89 7.91 11.84
CA THR A 148 15.57 9.31 12.18
C THR A 148 16.44 9.83 13.33
N ASN A 149 16.77 8.99 14.32
CA ASN A 149 17.65 9.32 15.43
C ASN A 149 19.13 9.43 15.00
N GLY A 150 19.47 8.99 13.77
CA GLY A 150 20.86 9.01 13.28
C GLY A 150 21.68 7.80 13.65
N ASP A 151 21.08 6.70 14.15
CA ASP A 151 21.80 5.50 14.62
C ASP A 151 22.68 4.84 13.54
N ILE A 152 22.41 5.12 12.26
CA ILE A 152 23.20 4.62 11.12
C ILE A 152 23.92 5.73 10.34
N GLY A 153 23.97 6.94 10.85
CA GLY A 153 24.41 8.11 10.11
C GLY A 153 23.44 8.49 8.99
N ARG A 154 23.95 9.03 7.88
CA ARG A 154 23.09 9.42 6.73
C ARG A 154 22.65 8.18 5.92
N PRO A 155 21.35 7.89 5.79
CA PRO A 155 20.87 6.79 4.97
C PRO A 155 21.26 7.02 3.50
N SER A 156 21.86 6.04 2.86
CA SER A 156 22.46 6.16 1.52
C SER A 156 21.99 5.09 0.55
N VAL A 157 21.80 3.84 1.01
CA VAL A 157 21.29 2.74 0.17
C VAL A 157 20.10 2.08 0.84
N PHE A 158 19.03 1.93 0.09
CA PHE A 158 17.82 1.20 0.47
C PHE A 158 17.69 -0.02 -0.43
N ARG A 159 17.62 -1.22 0.15
CA ARG A 159 17.33 -2.47 -0.56
C ARG A 159 16.08 -3.08 0.00
N SER A 160 15.12 -3.38 -0.84
CA SER A 160 13.89 -4.03 -0.42
C SER A 160 13.41 -5.04 -1.44
N GLN A 161 12.73 -6.06 -0.95
CA GLN A 161 12.08 -7.03 -1.80
C GLN A 161 10.70 -7.38 -1.28
N THR A 162 9.79 -7.61 -2.22
CA THR A 162 8.46 -8.16 -2.01
C THR A 162 8.31 -9.38 -2.89
N CYS A 163 8.25 -10.55 -2.27
CA CYS A 163 8.17 -11.83 -2.96
C CYS A 163 6.90 -12.56 -2.52
N ASP A 164 5.90 -12.53 -3.39
CA ASP A 164 4.63 -13.23 -3.18
C ASP A 164 4.81 -14.73 -3.49
N LYS A 165 4.08 -15.55 -2.75
CA LYS A 165 3.99 -16.97 -3.02
C LYS A 165 3.40 -17.20 -4.41
N LEU A 166 3.94 -18.21 -5.12
CA LEU A 166 3.38 -18.63 -6.38
C LEU A 166 1.91 -19.01 -6.23
N ASP A 167 1.04 -18.34 -6.98
CA ASP A 167 -0.37 -18.62 -7.05
C ASP A 167 -0.69 -19.43 -8.33
N PRO A 168 -1.06 -20.72 -8.20
CA PRO A 168 -1.40 -21.54 -9.34
C PRO A 168 -2.80 -21.29 -9.90
N SER A 169 -3.63 -20.45 -9.24
CA SER A 169 -5.02 -20.20 -9.65
C SER A 169 -5.13 -19.35 -10.93
N GLY A 170 -4.06 -18.67 -11.33
CA GLY A 170 -4.05 -17.71 -12.45
C GLY A 170 -4.60 -16.33 -12.10
N PHE A 171 -4.88 -16.06 -10.81
CA PHE A 171 -5.41 -14.78 -10.37
C PHE A 171 -4.51 -13.60 -10.78
N PHE A 172 -3.19 -13.72 -10.60
CA PHE A 172 -2.26 -12.63 -10.96
C PHE A 172 -2.23 -12.34 -12.46
N VAL A 173 -2.39 -13.36 -13.30
CA VAL A 173 -2.46 -13.17 -14.76
C VAL A 173 -3.74 -12.43 -15.13
N ALA A 174 -4.88 -12.83 -14.58
CA ALA A 174 -6.16 -12.15 -14.83
C ALA A 174 -6.18 -10.69 -14.29
N TYR A 175 -5.54 -10.46 -13.15
CA TYR A 175 -5.45 -9.15 -12.53
C TYR A 175 -4.46 -8.21 -13.23
N ALA A 176 -3.45 -8.74 -13.92
CA ALA A 176 -2.36 -7.97 -14.54
C ALA A 176 -2.86 -6.88 -15.52
N GLU A 177 -3.98 -7.12 -16.21
CA GLU A 177 -4.58 -6.15 -17.13
C GLU A 177 -4.90 -4.81 -16.46
N PHE A 178 -5.24 -4.83 -15.16
CA PHE A 178 -5.72 -3.67 -14.40
C PHE A 178 -4.73 -3.21 -13.32
N SER A 179 -3.63 -3.95 -13.11
CA SER A 179 -2.72 -3.76 -11.98
C SER A 179 -1.76 -2.57 -12.14
N GLY A 180 -1.50 -2.15 -13.37
CA GLY A 180 -0.43 -1.20 -13.69
C GLY A 180 0.96 -1.82 -13.75
N GLY A 181 1.07 -3.16 -13.63
CA GLY A 181 2.31 -3.93 -13.65
C GLY A 181 2.93 -4.16 -12.27
N ILE A 182 3.94 -5.02 -12.22
CA ILE A 182 4.54 -5.52 -10.98
C ILE A 182 5.10 -4.41 -10.08
N PHE A 183 5.61 -3.32 -10.63
CA PHE A 183 6.13 -2.21 -9.83
C PHE A 183 5.02 -1.34 -9.22
N VAL A 184 3.85 -1.23 -9.87
CA VAL A 184 2.71 -0.46 -9.36
C VAL A 184 1.88 -1.27 -8.38
N ASP A 185 1.74 -2.58 -8.60
CA ASP A 185 0.95 -3.45 -7.73
C ASP A 185 1.74 -3.96 -6.53
N CYS A 186 2.91 -4.56 -6.78
CA CYS A 186 3.72 -5.26 -5.78
C CYS A 186 4.71 -4.31 -5.10
N SER A 187 5.63 -3.70 -5.85
CA SER A 187 6.71 -2.85 -5.32
C SER A 187 6.26 -1.51 -4.79
N ILE A 188 5.02 -1.09 -4.99
CA ILE A 188 4.57 0.23 -4.54
C ILE A 188 4.79 0.44 -3.03
N HIS A 189 4.71 -0.63 -2.24
CA HIS A 189 5.02 -0.60 -0.82
C HIS A 189 6.50 -0.35 -0.54
N ASP A 190 7.40 -0.96 -1.33
CA ASP A 190 8.84 -0.75 -1.20
C ASP A 190 9.25 0.65 -1.65
N ILE A 191 8.59 1.17 -2.69
CA ILE A 191 8.78 2.55 -3.18
C ILE A 191 8.35 3.56 -2.10
N ASP A 192 7.18 3.35 -1.49
CA ASP A 192 6.68 4.17 -0.38
C ASP A 192 7.66 4.15 0.81
N LEU A 193 8.16 2.97 1.18
CA LEU A 193 9.15 2.84 2.24
C LEU A 193 10.46 3.56 1.89
N ALA A 194 10.96 3.46 0.65
CA ALA A 194 12.18 4.16 0.24
C ALA A 194 12.02 5.68 0.39
N LEU A 195 10.87 6.23 -0.01
CA LEU A 195 10.56 7.65 0.19
C LEU A 195 10.46 8.00 1.67
N TRP A 196 9.88 7.13 2.50
CA TRP A 196 9.76 7.35 3.94
C TRP A 196 11.12 7.39 4.64
N PHE A 197 12.00 6.42 4.35
CA PHE A 197 13.34 6.36 4.95
C PHE A 197 14.31 7.42 4.42
N PHE A 198 14.19 7.83 3.17
CA PHE A 198 15.04 8.84 2.55
C PHE A 198 14.53 10.27 2.73
N GLY A 199 13.28 10.43 3.16
CA GLY A 199 12.53 11.67 3.21
C GLY A 199 11.61 11.80 2.00
N GLU A 200 10.34 12.15 2.25
CA GLU A 200 9.28 12.22 1.22
C GLU A 200 9.56 13.29 0.14
N ASP A 201 10.46 14.23 0.41
CA ASP A 201 10.89 15.26 -0.54
C ASP A 201 12.13 14.85 -1.37
N SER A 202 12.57 13.59 -1.28
CA SER A 202 13.71 13.08 -2.08
C SER A 202 13.37 13.08 -3.57
N VAL A 203 14.21 13.72 -4.37
CA VAL A 203 14.01 13.87 -5.81
C VAL A 203 14.71 12.75 -6.57
N VAL A 204 13.96 12.02 -7.38
CA VAL A 204 14.48 10.97 -8.27
C VAL A 204 15.35 11.62 -9.34
N LYS A 205 16.56 11.04 -9.58
CA LYS A 205 17.49 11.44 -10.63
C LYS A 205 17.41 10.52 -11.85
N SER A 206 17.35 9.21 -11.60
CA SER A 206 17.21 8.24 -12.68
C SER A 206 16.58 6.93 -12.22
N ILE A 207 15.96 6.21 -13.14
CA ILE A 207 15.28 4.93 -12.93
C ILE A 207 15.73 3.95 -14.01
N SER A 208 16.01 2.71 -13.60
CA SER A 208 16.26 1.58 -14.51
C SER A 208 15.60 0.32 -13.96
N ALA A 209 15.05 -0.50 -14.85
CA ALA A 209 14.45 -1.77 -14.46
C ALA A 209 14.67 -2.86 -15.52
N VAL A 210 14.74 -4.11 -15.06
CA VAL A 210 14.79 -5.31 -15.88
C VAL A 210 13.88 -6.38 -15.29
N GLY A 211 13.38 -7.32 -16.10
CA GLY A 211 12.55 -8.39 -15.58
C GLY A 211 12.31 -9.50 -16.59
N ILE A 212 11.86 -10.61 -16.05
CA ILE A 212 11.58 -11.85 -16.80
C ILE A 212 10.20 -12.41 -16.44
N THR A 213 9.68 -13.27 -17.31
CA THR A 213 8.57 -14.16 -17.01
C THR A 213 9.12 -15.58 -16.88
N ALA A 214 9.33 -16.02 -15.63
CA ALA A 214 9.92 -17.32 -15.34
C ALA A 214 8.85 -18.42 -15.25
N VAL A 215 7.69 -18.12 -14.68
CA VAL A 215 6.64 -19.11 -14.38
C VAL A 215 5.27 -18.79 -14.98
N GLN A 216 5.00 -17.54 -15.34
CA GLN A 216 3.71 -17.08 -15.90
C GLN A 216 3.92 -16.30 -17.22
N PRO A 217 4.24 -16.98 -18.31
CA PRO A 217 4.55 -16.32 -19.59
C PRO A 217 3.41 -15.46 -20.16
N GLU A 218 2.16 -15.73 -19.76
CA GLU A 218 0.98 -14.98 -20.15
C GLU A 218 1.01 -13.52 -19.69
N LEU A 219 1.75 -13.19 -18.64
CA LEU A 219 1.92 -11.81 -18.14
C LEU A 219 2.50 -10.87 -19.21
N ARG A 220 3.26 -11.40 -20.18
CA ARG A 220 3.79 -10.61 -21.29
C ARG A 220 2.71 -9.93 -22.13
N LYS A 221 1.51 -10.53 -22.23
CA LYS A 221 0.37 -9.95 -22.96
C LYS A 221 -0.13 -8.64 -22.33
N HIS A 222 0.14 -8.48 -21.03
CA HIS A 222 -0.23 -7.30 -20.23
C HIS A 222 0.97 -6.38 -19.97
N ASN A 223 2.09 -6.55 -20.71
CA ASN A 223 3.33 -5.83 -20.47
C ASN A 223 3.83 -5.96 -19.02
N ASP A 224 3.62 -7.13 -18.41
CA ASP A 224 4.01 -7.41 -17.03
C ASP A 224 4.99 -8.59 -16.95
N ARG A 225 5.58 -8.79 -15.78
CA ARG A 225 6.56 -9.83 -15.47
C ARG A 225 6.21 -10.47 -14.12
N ASP A 226 6.68 -11.71 -13.91
CA ASP A 226 6.58 -12.36 -12.60
C ASP A 226 7.82 -12.16 -11.73
N ASN A 227 8.90 -11.64 -12.31
CA ASN A 227 10.11 -11.23 -11.59
C ASN A 227 10.67 -9.96 -12.20
N ALA A 228 10.99 -8.98 -11.35
CA ALA A 228 11.56 -7.70 -11.77
C ALA A 228 12.56 -7.16 -10.74
N LEU A 229 13.59 -6.50 -11.26
CA LEU A 229 14.56 -5.72 -10.52
C LEU A 229 14.46 -4.27 -10.95
N GLY A 230 14.37 -3.35 -9.98
CA GLY A 230 14.34 -1.91 -10.22
C GLY A 230 15.42 -1.21 -9.41
N THR A 231 16.01 -0.18 -9.99
CA THR A 231 17.00 0.69 -9.33
C THR A 231 16.63 2.14 -9.54
N ILE A 232 16.70 2.91 -8.46
CA ILE A 232 16.45 4.35 -8.45
C ILE A 232 17.69 5.06 -7.89
N GLU A 233 18.20 6.03 -8.62
CA GLU A 233 19.16 7.01 -8.14
C GLU A 233 18.41 8.28 -7.77
N PHE A 234 18.69 8.83 -6.59
CA PHE A 234 18.15 10.11 -6.14
C PHE A 234 19.23 11.20 -6.14
N TYR A 235 18.83 12.44 -6.34
CA TYR A 235 19.70 13.55 -6.05
C TYR A 235 20.09 13.54 -4.56
N GLY A 236 21.29 14.05 -4.25
CA GLY A 236 21.84 14.00 -2.88
C GLY A 236 22.51 12.69 -2.50
N GLY A 237 22.81 11.80 -3.47
CA GLY A 237 23.66 10.62 -3.28
C GLY A 237 22.97 9.49 -2.52
N LYS A 238 21.74 9.14 -2.91
CA LYS A 238 20.98 8.00 -2.37
C LYS A 238 20.61 7.05 -3.50
N ILE A 239 20.54 5.75 -3.21
CA ILE A 239 20.15 4.69 -4.16
C ILE A 239 19.10 3.80 -3.51
N ALA A 240 18.03 3.47 -4.25
CA ALA A 240 17.10 2.41 -3.88
C ALA A 240 17.16 1.26 -4.90
N GLN A 241 17.08 0.03 -4.40
CA GLN A 241 16.99 -1.19 -5.20
C GLN A 241 15.81 -2.02 -4.73
N PHE A 242 15.01 -2.48 -5.69
CA PHE A 242 13.83 -3.30 -5.45
C PHE A 242 13.94 -4.64 -6.18
N TYR A 243 13.50 -5.71 -5.54
CA TYR A 243 13.22 -6.98 -6.18
C TYR A 243 11.77 -7.36 -5.92
N CYS A 244 11.05 -7.70 -6.97
CA CYS A 244 9.68 -8.21 -6.90
C CYS A 244 9.60 -9.58 -7.52
N SER A 245 8.89 -10.49 -6.87
CA SER A 245 8.67 -11.84 -7.36
C SER A 245 7.26 -12.31 -7.07
N ARG A 246 6.69 -13.10 -7.98
CA ARG A 246 5.42 -13.83 -7.79
C ARG A 246 5.63 -15.34 -7.90
N MET A 247 6.81 -15.83 -7.56
CA MET A 247 7.15 -17.25 -7.67
C MET A 247 7.79 -17.85 -6.41
N MET A 248 7.66 -17.18 -5.25
CA MET A 248 8.23 -17.71 -4.01
C MET A 248 7.56 -19.04 -3.63
N ALA A 249 8.38 -20.07 -3.41
CA ALA A 249 7.88 -21.43 -3.17
C ALA A 249 7.30 -21.59 -1.76
N ALA A 250 7.92 -20.98 -0.75
CA ALA A 250 7.62 -21.27 0.65
C ALA A 250 6.51 -20.39 1.25
N GLY A 251 6.35 -19.16 0.79
CA GLY A 251 5.38 -18.20 1.33
C GLY A 251 5.77 -16.76 1.02
N GLN A 252 5.28 -15.83 1.82
CA GLN A 252 5.56 -14.40 1.66
C GLN A 252 6.94 -14.05 2.22
N GLU A 253 7.75 -13.35 1.41
CA GLU A 253 9.04 -12.83 1.82
C GLU A 253 9.14 -11.34 1.52
N ASP A 254 9.10 -10.54 2.60
CA ASP A 254 9.28 -9.08 2.55
C ASP A 254 10.49 -8.74 3.41
N THR A 255 11.57 -8.32 2.78
CA THR A 255 12.80 -7.96 3.50
C THR A 255 13.26 -6.57 3.10
N THR A 256 13.84 -5.84 4.05
CA THR A 256 14.35 -4.48 3.78
C THR A 256 15.66 -4.25 4.54
N GLU A 257 16.62 -3.62 3.88
CA GLU A 257 17.88 -3.20 4.47
C GLU A 257 18.14 -1.72 4.12
N ILE A 258 18.50 -0.94 5.11
CA ILE A 258 18.92 0.45 4.97
C ILE A 258 20.35 0.60 5.43
N PHE A 259 21.23 0.98 4.51
CA PHE A 259 22.64 1.24 4.78
C PHE A 259 22.84 2.74 4.91
N GLY A 260 23.37 3.14 6.04
CA GLY A 260 23.82 4.50 6.30
C GLY A 260 25.34 4.59 6.27
N THR A 261 25.86 5.80 6.49
CA THR A 261 27.30 6.06 6.50
C THR A 261 28.04 5.48 7.71
N GLU A 262 27.28 5.12 8.78
CA GLU A 262 27.85 4.67 10.06
C GLU A 262 27.25 3.34 10.54
N GLY A 263 26.31 2.76 9.80
CA GLY A 263 25.69 1.50 10.19
C GLY A 263 24.63 1.02 9.21
N LYS A 264 23.91 -0.01 9.63
CA LYS A 264 22.83 -0.63 8.85
C LYS A 264 21.66 -1.02 9.74
N VAL A 265 20.45 -0.81 9.24
CA VAL A 265 19.22 -1.41 9.79
C VAL A 265 18.73 -2.47 8.82
N ALA A 266 18.28 -3.62 9.34
CA ALA A 266 17.75 -4.72 8.54
C ALA A 266 16.44 -5.23 9.15
N ILE A 267 15.43 -5.42 8.30
CA ILE A 267 14.08 -5.81 8.69
C ILE A 267 13.75 -7.12 8.00
N ASN A 268 13.34 -8.13 8.81
CA ASN A 268 12.83 -9.42 8.34
C ASN A 268 13.77 -10.17 7.38
N THR A 269 15.08 -10.01 7.51
CA THR A 269 16.07 -10.69 6.64
C THR A 269 16.06 -12.21 6.76
N GLN A 270 15.40 -12.74 7.77
CA GLN A 270 15.10 -14.15 7.95
C GLN A 270 13.59 -14.30 8.20
N PRO A 271 12.77 -14.34 7.16
CA PRO A 271 11.32 -14.44 7.30
C PRO A 271 10.91 -15.63 8.18
N GLN A 272 10.00 -15.37 9.12
CA GLN A 272 9.43 -16.39 10.00
C GLN A 272 8.03 -16.00 10.43
N LEU A 273 7.16 -16.98 10.56
CA LEU A 273 5.78 -16.81 11.03
C LEU A 273 5.73 -16.46 12.52
N ASN A 274 6.59 -17.11 13.31
CA ASN A 274 6.72 -16.95 14.75
C ASN A 274 8.15 -17.29 15.21
N LEU A 275 8.40 -17.34 16.50
CA LEU A 275 9.73 -17.59 17.07
C LEU A 275 10.08 -19.09 17.15
N VAL A 276 9.32 -20.00 16.53
CA VAL A 276 9.54 -21.44 16.58
C VAL A 276 10.49 -21.86 15.45
N ASN A 277 11.57 -22.54 15.83
CA ASN A 277 12.46 -23.23 14.91
C ASN A 277 12.40 -24.72 15.20
N LEU A 278 12.25 -25.55 14.17
CA LEU A 278 12.31 -27.00 14.25
C LEU A 278 13.72 -27.46 13.89
N TYR A 279 14.38 -28.13 14.83
CA TYR A 279 15.72 -28.70 14.64
C TYR A 279 15.58 -30.16 14.25
N GLU A 280 15.95 -30.51 13.03
CA GLU A 280 15.87 -31.86 12.46
C GLU A 280 17.26 -32.34 12.04
N SER A 281 17.39 -33.64 11.72
CA SER A 281 18.66 -34.22 11.25
C SER A 281 19.19 -33.58 9.96
N THR A 282 18.33 -32.94 9.19
CA THR A 282 18.66 -32.28 7.93
C THR A 282 18.95 -30.78 8.08
N GLY A 283 18.77 -30.20 9.29
CA GLY A 283 19.03 -28.80 9.57
C GLY A 283 17.94 -28.13 10.41
N ILE A 284 17.85 -26.81 10.27
CA ILE A 284 16.87 -25.98 10.98
C ILE A 284 15.79 -25.59 9.99
N ARG A 285 14.55 -25.87 10.31
CA ARG A 285 13.37 -25.45 9.55
C ARG A 285 12.55 -24.44 10.36
N ARG A 286 12.00 -23.44 9.67
CA ARG A 286 11.06 -22.47 10.23
C ARG A 286 9.88 -22.30 9.27
N GLU A 287 8.73 -21.96 9.82
CA GLU A 287 7.57 -21.59 9.02
C GLU A 287 7.65 -20.09 8.68
N ILE A 288 7.17 -19.74 7.48
CA ILE A 288 7.06 -18.35 7.03
C ILE A 288 5.60 -18.00 6.76
N PRO A 289 5.20 -16.71 6.79
CA PRO A 289 3.83 -16.32 6.49
C PRO A 289 3.39 -16.83 5.12
N ALA A 290 2.17 -17.35 5.02
CA ALA A 290 1.67 -17.93 3.78
C ALA A 290 1.41 -16.87 2.69
N ASP A 291 1.05 -15.65 3.11
CA ASP A 291 0.71 -14.54 2.23
C ASP A 291 1.03 -13.18 2.89
N TYR A 292 0.87 -12.11 2.12
CA TYR A 292 1.07 -10.73 2.54
C TYR A 292 0.27 -10.37 3.81
N TYR A 293 -0.99 -10.77 3.88
CA TYR A 293 -1.80 -10.47 5.05
C TYR A 293 -1.31 -11.20 6.30
N GLY A 294 -0.90 -12.46 6.18
CA GLY A 294 -0.29 -13.21 7.29
C GLY A 294 0.95 -12.52 7.84
N ARG A 295 1.77 -11.90 6.98
CA ARG A 295 2.95 -11.12 7.39
C ARG A 295 2.58 -9.78 8.05
N PHE A 296 1.57 -9.08 7.56
CA PHE A 296 1.25 -7.71 7.96
C PHE A 296 -0.08 -7.55 8.72
N ARG A 297 -0.68 -8.64 9.21
CA ARG A 297 -1.97 -8.60 9.91
C ARG A 297 -2.04 -7.56 11.01
N GLU A 298 -1.03 -7.52 11.88
CA GLU A 298 -0.98 -6.57 13.00
C GLU A 298 -0.80 -5.11 12.51
N ALA A 299 -0.09 -4.92 11.39
CA ALA A 299 0.04 -3.61 10.77
C ALA A 299 -1.31 -3.09 10.26
N PHE A 300 -2.15 -3.92 9.63
CA PHE A 300 -3.50 -3.54 9.21
C PHE A 300 -4.42 -3.21 10.39
N ILE A 301 -4.29 -3.95 11.50
CA ILE A 301 -5.05 -3.66 12.73
C ILE A 301 -4.60 -2.31 13.32
N THR A 302 -3.29 -2.07 13.36
CA THR A 302 -2.71 -0.79 13.82
C THR A 302 -3.17 0.36 12.94
N GLU A 303 -3.17 0.18 11.61
CA GLU A 303 -3.66 1.16 10.64
C GLU A 303 -5.11 1.57 10.93
N ALA A 304 -6.02 0.60 11.12
CA ALA A 304 -7.41 0.87 11.42
C ALA A 304 -7.59 1.63 12.75
N ASN A 305 -6.84 1.25 13.78
CA ASN A 305 -6.90 1.90 15.10
C ASN A 305 -6.33 3.33 15.06
N GLU A 306 -5.20 3.54 14.38
CA GLU A 306 -4.60 4.87 14.26
C GLU A 306 -5.38 5.80 13.35
N PHE A 307 -5.92 5.29 12.23
CA PHE A 307 -6.86 6.06 11.42
C PHE A 307 -8.03 6.55 12.27
N THR A 308 -8.63 5.65 13.05
CA THR A 308 -9.73 5.99 13.97
C THR A 308 -9.32 7.04 14.99
N ALA A 309 -8.14 6.90 15.59
CA ALA A 309 -7.61 7.88 16.55
C ALA A 309 -7.36 9.24 15.87
N CYS A 310 -6.77 9.26 14.67
CA CYS A 310 -6.56 10.49 13.91
C CYS A 310 -7.88 11.24 13.64
N CYS A 311 -8.95 10.51 13.32
CA CYS A 311 -10.27 11.09 13.07
C CYS A 311 -10.89 11.68 14.34
N LEU A 312 -10.91 10.93 15.43
CA LEU A 312 -11.55 11.31 16.69
C LEU A 312 -10.75 12.37 17.46
N ASP A 313 -9.44 12.20 17.57
CA ASP A 313 -8.55 13.03 18.39
C ASP A 313 -7.95 14.19 17.59
N ASN A 314 -8.23 14.28 16.28
CA ASN A 314 -7.70 15.28 15.35
C ASN A 314 -6.16 15.32 15.32
N THR A 315 -5.50 14.18 15.46
CA THR A 315 -4.06 14.06 15.31
C THR A 315 -3.66 14.03 13.83
N GLN A 316 -2.37 14.24 13.54
CA GLN A 316 -1.89 14.18 12.16
C GLN A 316 -1.74 12.72 11.71
N PRO A 317 -2.13 12.41 10.46
CA PRO A 317 -1.82 11.10 9.86
C PRO A 317 -0.32 10.86 9.79
N PRO A 318 0.15 9.60 9.87
CA PRO A 318 1.57 9.27 9.84
C PRO A 318 2.21 9.42 8.45
N MET A 319 1.45 9.85 7.46
CA MET A 319 1.89 10.03 6.07
C MET A 319 1.16 11.20 5.40
N LYS A 320 1.84 11.82 4.42
CA LYS A 320 1.21 12.77 3.50
C LYS A 320 0.57 12.03 2.34
N LEU A 321 -0.62 12.45 1.92
CA LEU A 321 -1.32 11.82 0.79
C LEU A 321 -0.55 11.99 -0.54
N GLU A 322 0.24 13.05 -0.68
CA GLU A 322 1.12 13.30 -1.82
C GLU A 322 2.16 12.20 -2.04
N GLY A 323 2.63 11.56 -0.96
CA GLY A 323 3.54 10.41 -1.03
C GLY A 323 2.98 9.26 -1.85
N ALA A 324 1.66 9.02 -1.77
CA ALA A 324 0.99 8.01 -2.58
C ALA A 324 1.05 8.31 -4.09
N VAL A 325 0.93 9.58 -4.48
CA VAL A 325 1.08 9.99 -5.89
C VAL A 325 2.52 9.81 -6.36
N SER A 326 3.49 10.16 -5.51
CA SER A 326 4.92 9.98 -5.82
C SER A 326 5.26 8.50 -6.00
N ALA A 327 4.76 7.62 -5.14
CA ALA A 327 4.96 6.18 -5.25
C ALA A 327 4.39 5.61 -6.57
N VAL A 328 3.18 6.04 -6.97
CA VAL A 328 2.59 5.62 -8.26
C VAL A 328 3.41 6.15 -9.43
N LYS A 329 3.85 7.41 -9.44
CA LYS A 329 4.71 7.97 -10.51
C LYS A 329 6.00 7.18 -10.68
N ILE A 330 6.66 6.85 -9.58
CA ILE A 330 7.91 6.08 -9.57
C ILE A 330 7.63 4.64 -10.05
N GLY A 331 6.57 4.00 -9.57
CA GLY A 331 6.18 2.66 -10.01
C GLY A 331 5.93 2.59 -11.52
N TYR A 332 5.27 3.60 -12.09
CA TYR A 332 5.07 3.70 -13.53
C TYR A 332 6.37 3.89 -14.31
N ALA A 333 7.26 4.74 -13.84
CA ALA A 333 8.55 4.93 -14.49
C ALA A 333 9.42 3.66 -14.44
N LEU A 334 9.37 2.90 -13.32
CA LEU A 334 10.01 1.58 -13.25
C LEU A 334 9.37 0.59 -14.24
N GLN A 335 8.04 0.57 -14.34
CA GLN A 335 7.33 -0.30 -15.28
C GLN A 335 7.64 0.07 -16.74
N GLU A 336 7.70 1.34 -17.05
CA GLU A 336 8.10 1.83 -18.39
C GLU A 336 9.54 1.41 -18.72
N SER A 337 10.48 1.64 -17.81
CA SER A 337 11.87 1.20 -17.98
C SER A 337 11.98 -0.32 -18.17
N LEU A 338 11.18 -1.11 -17.43
CA LEU A 338 11.09 -2.56 -17.57
C LEU A 338 10.66 -3.00 -18.98
N ILE A 339 9.74 -2.25 -19.60
CA ILE A 339 9.17 -2.59 -20.91
C ILE A 339 10.08 -2.13 -22.03
N THR A 340 10.60 -0.91 -21.95
CA THR A 340 11.40 -0.28 -22.99
C THR A 340 12.87 -0.69 -22.95
N GLY A 341 13.37 -1.09 -21.78
CA GLY A 341 14.80 -1.30 -21.52
C GLY A 341 15.59 0.00 -21.37
N GLU A 342 14.92 1.15 -21.41
CA GLU A 342 15.55 2.45 -21.34
C GLU A 342 15.70 2.94 -19.91
N LYS A 343 16.79 3.65 -19.63
CA LYS A 343 16.97 4.42 -18.41
C LYS A 343 16.15 5.71 -18.50
N ILE A 344 15.34 6.00 -17.51
CA ILE A 344 14.55 7.23 -17.43
C ILE A 344 15.26 8.22 -16.52
N GLU A 345 15.46 9.45 -16.98
CA GLU A 345 16.18 10.50 -16.26
C GLU A 345 15.26 11.68 -15.90
N PHE A 346 15.57 12.33 -14.79
CA PHE A 346 14.83 13.47 -14.27
C PHE A 346 15.80 14.60 -13.87
N ASP A 347 15.35 15.85 -13.96
CA ASP A 347 16.07 17.01 -13.48
C ASP A 347 15.96 17.18 -11.94
N GLU A 348 16.69 18.14 -11.38
CA GLU A 348 16.74 18.40 -9.93
C GLU A 348 15.41 18.82 -9.31
N ILE A 349 14.40 19.14 -10.11
CA ILE A 349 13.04 19.44 -9.66
C ILE A 349 12.04 18.33 -9.98
N GLY A 350 12.56 17.14 -10.40
CA GLY A 350 11.78 15.95 -10.66
C GLY A 350 10.99 15.92 -11.97
N ARG A 351 11.34 16.77 -12.96
CA ARG A 351 10.75 16.72 -14.29
C ARG A 351 11.52 15.72 -15.14
N ARG A 352 10.79 14.90 -15.88
CA ARG A 352 11.40 13.95 -16.81
C ARG A 352 12.20 14.69 -17.88
N ILE A 353 13.42 14.22 -18.11
CA ILE A 353 14.28 14.67 -19.21
C ILE A 353 13.92 13.80 -20.42
N GLU A 354 13.46 14.44 -21.50
CA GLU A 354 13.24 13.72 -22.76
C GLU A 354 14.59 13.28 -23.32
N ALA A 355 14.70 11.99 -23.68
CA ALA A 355 15.90 11.51 -24.38
C ALA A 355 16.09 12.33 -25.66
N SER A 356 17.21 13.03 -25.78
CA SER A 356 17.58 13.66 -27.04
C SER A 356 17.67 12.55 -28.09
N LYS A 357 16.81 12.59 -29.10
CA LYS A 357 16.92 11.71 -30.24
C LYS A 357 18.27 12.06 -30.94
N LEU A 358 19.30 11.25 -30.63
CA LEU A 358 20.54 11.23 -31.39
C LEU A 358 20.31 10.60 -32.75
#